data_57d714f8f112f03780f0f62ae90d12b3
#
_entry.id   57d714f8f112f03780f0f62ae90d12b3
#
_cell.length_a   1.000
_cell.length_b   1.000
_cell.length_c   1.000
_cell.angle_alpha   90.00
_cell.angle_beta   90.00
_cell.angle_gamma   90.00
#
_symmetry.space_group_name_H-M   'P 1'
#
loop_
_entity.id
_entity.type
_entity.pdbx_description
1 polymer ?
#
loop_
_entity_poly.entity_id
_entity_poly.type
_entity_poly.pdbx_seq_one_letter_code
_entity_poly.pdbx_strand_id
1 'polypeptide(L)'
;MLGGLARWLRMLGYVTEYDPKADDNSLIQSSQVPDSVLLTRDEELHNRALGKNIHSVLVIGGTEEALLGQLARTLGVSLDIDMSGTRCPVCGAELHEITKEEAASDVPAKSLELYDRFWRCNNAVCGKTYWVGSHWKQIRHTLEEARKIMLSEEKDTKC
;
A
#
# COMPACT_ATOMS: atom_id res chain seq x y z
N MET A 1 1.49 -3.40 13.14
CA MET A 1 2.84 -2.91 12.85
C MET A 1 2.96 -2.35 11.43
N LEU A 2 3.47 -3.02 10.44
CA LEU A 2 3.49 -2.46 9.06
C LEU A 2 2.32 -2.93 8.18
N GLY A 3 1.35 -3.63 8.71
CA GLY A 3 0.17 -4.10 7.97
C GLY A 3 -0.66 -2.99 7.34
N GLY A 4 -0.82 -1.87 8.05
CA GLY A 4 -1.46 -0.68 7.50
C GLY A 4 -0.72 -0.11 6.30
N LEU A 5 0.61 0.01 6.41
CA LEU A 5 1.46 0.46 5.30
C LEU A 5 1.41 -0.48 4.10
N ALA A 6 1.41 -1.79 4.32
CA ALA A 6 1.27 -2.77 3.24
C ALA A 6 -0.06 -2.61 2.49
N ARG A 7 -1.15 -2.35 3.20
CA ARG A 7 -2.46 -2.06 2.60
C ARG A 7 -2.44 -0.80 1.74
N TRP A 8 -1.82 0.27 2.21
CA TRP A 8 -1.65 1.51 1.46
C TRP A 8 -0.84 1.30 0.18
N LEU A 9 0.30 0.64 0.27
CA LEU A 9 1.16 0.37 -0.89
C LEU A 9 0.43 -0.47 -1.96
N ARG A 10 -0.37 -1.45 -1.55
CA ARG A 10 -1.22 -2.22 -2.47
C ARG A 10 -2.26 -1.34 -3.15
N MET A 11 -2.93 -0.46 -2.42
CA MET A 11 -3.88 0.50 -2.99
C MET A 11 -3.22 1.45 -3.99
N LEU A 12 -1.96 1.83 -3.72
CA LEU A 12 -1.15 2.65 -4.63
C LEU A 12 -0.60 1.87 -5.83
N GLY A 13 -0.87 0.59 -5.95
CA GLY A 13 -0.52 -0.24 -7.10
C GLY A 13 0.78 -1.03 -6.96
N TYR A 14 1.44 -0.99 -5.83
CA TYR A 14 2.70 -1.70 -5.60
C TYR A 14 2.49 -3.16 -5.20
N VAL A 15 3.25 -4.05 -5.81
CA VAL A 15 3.34 -5.45 -5.37
C VAL A 15 3.96 -5.48 -3.99
N THR A 16 3.20 -5.88 -2.98
CA THR A 16 3.61 -5.79 -1.59
C THR A 16 3.28 -7.08 -0.86
N GLU A 17 4.32 -7.77 -0.41
CA GLU A 17 4.20 -8.93 0.46
C GLU A 17 4.24 -8.48 1.93
N TYR A 18 3.39 -9.07 2.73
CA TYR A 18 3.34 -8.83 4.17
C TYR A 18 2.84 -10.08 4.88
N ASP A 19 3.67 -10.61 5.77
CA ASP A 19 3.31 -11.70 6.66
C ASP A 19 3.75 -11.33 8.08
N PRO A 20 2.82 -11.12 9.03
CA PRO A 20 3.14 -10.77 10.42
C PRO A 20 3.87 -11.88 11.17
N LYS A 21 3.93 -13.09 10.61
CA LYS A 21 4.61 -14.26 11.20
C LYS A 21 5.95 -14.57 10.55
N ALA A 22 6.31 -13.84 9.49
CA ALA A 22 7.59 -14.05 8.82
C ALA A 22 8.76 -13.74 9.76
N ASP A 23 9.71 -14.66 9.83
CA ASP A 23 10.98 -14.44 10.54
C ASP A 23 11.94 -13.61 9.66
N ASP A 24 12.97 -13.05 10.31
CA ASP A 24 13.97 -12.21 9.65
C ASP A 24 14.68 -12.89 8.48
N ASN A 25 14.98 -14.17 8.60
CA ASN A 25 15.69 -14.90 7.53
C ASN A 25 14.80 -15.06 6.30
N SER A 26 13.51 -15.34 6.50
CA SER A 26 12.52 -15.40 5.43
C SER A 26 12.37 -14.04 4.74
N LEU A 27 12.32 -12.95 5.51
CA LEU A 27 12.26 -11.58 4.97
C LEU A 27 13.51 -11.23 4.16
N ILE A 28 14.69 -11.56 4.67
CA ILE A 28 15.97 -11.39 3.94
C ILE A 28 15.96 -12.18 2.62
N GLN A 29 15.53 -13.43 2.66
CA GLN A 29 15.49 -14.29 1.48
C GLN A 29 14.51 -13.75 0.42
N SER A 30 13.31 -13.38 0.82
CA SER A 30 12.30 -12.79 -0.09
C SER A 30 12.76 -11.48 -0.72
N SER A 31 13.59 -10.71 0.00
CA SER A 31 14.09 -9.41 -0.45
C SER A 31 15.30 -9.49 -1.37
N GLN A 32 15.80 -10.67 -1.70
CA GLN A 32 16.89 -10.86 -2.66
C GLN A 32 16.44 -10.80 -4.13
N VAL A 33 15.13 -10.72 -4.37
CA VAL A 33 14.58 -10.57 -5.72
C VAL A 33 14.95 -9.19 -6.28
N PRO A 34 15.38 -9.09 -7.55
CA PRO A 34 15.70 -7.80 -8.17
C PRO A 34 14.56 -6.78 -8.04
N ASP A 35 14.91 -5.51 -7.87
CA ASP A 35 13.98 -4.38 -7.71
C ASP A 35 13.05 -4.46 -6.49
N SER A 36 13.35 -5.32 -5.54
CA SER A 36 12.63 -5.37 -4.28
C SER A 36 13.24 -4.45 -3.24
N VAL A 37 12.41 -4.00 -2.30
CA VAL A 37 12.82 -3.18 -1.16
C VAL A 37 12.26 -3.79 0.13
N LEU A 38 13.13 -4.02 1.10
CA LEU A 38 12.71 -4.43 2.44
C LEU A 38 12.34 -3.18 3.26
N LEU A 39 11.09 -3.13 3.71
CA LEU A 39 10.63 -2.11 4.64
C LEU A 39 10.55 -2.71 6.05
N THR A 40 11.22 -2.11 6.99
CA THR A 40 11.23 -2.62 8.37
C THR A 40 11.33 -1.48 9.39
N ARG A 41 10.84 -1.71 10.59
CA ARG A 41 11.09 -0.86 11.77
C ARG A 41 12.22 -1.40 12.63
N ASP A 42 12.69 -2.60 12.34
CA ASP A 42 13.76 -3.26 13.05
C ASP A 42 15.12 -2.81 12.48
N GLU A 43 15.88 -2.12 13.31
CA GLU A 43 17.19 -1.57 12.96
C GLU A 43 18.22 -2.68 12.72
N GLU A 44 18.15 -3.77 13.48
CA GLU A 44 19.06 -4.91 13.30
C GLU A 44 18.79 -5.62 11.97
N LEU A 45 17.53 -5.88 11.67
CA LEU A 45 17.13 -6.47 10.39
C LEU A 45 17.52 -5.58 9.21
N HIS A 46 17.33 -4.25 9.34
CA HIS A 46 17.75 -3.27 8.34
C HIS A 46 19.26 -3.35 8.08
N ASN A 47 20.08 -3.33 9.13
CA ASN A 47 21.53 -3.41 9.01
C ASN A 47 22.00 -4.75 8.41
N ARG A 48 21.36 -5.86 8.79
CA ARG A 48 21.62 -7.18 8.20
C ARG A 48 21.31 -7.21 6.70
N ALA A 49 20.21 -6.58 6.28
CA ALA A 49 19.83 -6.46 4.87
C ALA A 49 20.86 -5.65 4.08
N LEU A 50 21.27 -4.51 4.59
CA LEU A 50 22.31 -3.67 3.98
C LEU A 50 23.64 -4.43 3.84
N GLY A 51 24.04 -5.19 4.86
CA GLY A 51 25.25 -6.04 4.83
C GLY A 51 25.20 -7.15 3.77
N LYS A 52 24.03 -7.47 3.25
CA LYS A 52 23.81 -8.42 2.16
C LYS A 52 23.53 -7.77 0.81
N ASN A 53 23.73 -6.46 0.69
CA ASN A 53 23.42 -5.65 -0.49
C ASN A 53 21.93 -5.69 -0.89
N ILE A 54 21.05 -5.88 0.08
CA ILE A 54 19.60 -5.79 -0.11
C ILE A 54 19.18 -4.34 0.11
N HIS A 55 18.40 -3.79 -0.82
CA HIS A 55 17.83 -2.46 -0.65
C HIS A 55 16.81 -2.49 0.50
N SER A 56 17.09 -1.77 1.56
CA SER A 56 16.26 -1.72 2.75
C SER A 56 16.01 -0.28 3.19
N VAL A 57 14.81 -0.01 3.67
CA VAL A 57 14.43 1.28 4.27
C VAL A 57 13.96 1.04 5.70
N LEU A 58 14.61 1.73 6.63
CA LEU A 58 14.16 1.80 8.02
C LEU A 58 13.00 2.78 8.11
N VAL A 59 11.82 2.27 8.42
CA VAL A 59 10.58 3.06 8.43
C VAL A 59 10.41 3.72 9.78
N ILE A 60 10.40 5.06 9.79
CA ILE A 60 10.32 5.89 10.98
C ILE A 60 9.02 6.71 10.95
N GLY A 61 8.33 6.77 12.07
CA GLY A 61 7.10 7.53 12.20
C GLY A 61 5.94 6.72 12.76
N GLY A 62 4.92 7.40 13.26
CA GLY A 62 3.79 6.82 13.97
C GLY A 62 2.48 6.84 13.17
N THR A 63 2.33 7.75 12.22
CA THR A 63 1.11 7.91 11.43
C THR A 63 1.28 7.37 10.02
N GLU A 64 0.16 6.99 9.38
CA GLU A 64 0.16 6.52 7.99
C GLU A 64 0.66 7.61 7.03
N GLU A 65 0.27 8.86 7.27
CA GLU A 65 0.70 10.02 6.50
C GLU A 65 2.21 10.23 6.56
N ALA A 66 2.80 10.09 7.75
CA ALA A 66 4.24 10.23 7.93
C ALA A 66 5.02 9.10 7.23
N LEU A 67 4.53 7.87 7.34
CA LEU A 67 5.13 6.71 6.69
C LEU A 67 5.06 6.82 5.16
N LEU A 68 3.91 7.19 4.62
CA LEU A 68 3.73 7.40 3.19
C LEU A 68 4.57 8.56 2.67
N GLY A 69 4.64 9.67 3.41
CA GLY A 69 5.48 10.81 3.08
C GLY A 69 6.97 10.44 3.04
N GLN A 70 7.44 9.65 3.98
CA GLN A 70 8.81 9.13 4.00
C GLN A 70 9.11 8.27 2.75
N LEU A 71 8.22 7.34 2.42
CA LEU A 71 8.43 6.45 1.26
C LEU A 71 8.33 7.21 -0.07
N ALA A 72 7.45 8.19 -0.18
CA ALA A 72 7.39 9.05 -1.36
C ALA A 72 8.70 9.81 -1.57
N ARG A 73 9.32 10.31 -0.51
CA ARG A 73 10.60 11.02 -0.55
C ARG A 73 11.78 10.09 -0.81
N THR A 74 11.86 8.96 -0.12
CA THR A 74 13.03 8.06 -0.20
C THR A 74 13.01 7.12 -1.40
N LEU A 75 11.85 6.67 -1.82
CA LEU A 75 11.68 5.67 -2.90
C LEU A 75 10.93 6.21 -4.13
N GLY A 76 10.42 7.43 -4.08
CA GLY A 76 9.60 7.98 -5.15
C GLY A 76 8.23 7.29 -5.28
N VAL A 77 7.70 6.75 -4.19
CA VAL A 77 6.37 6.13 -4.18
C VAL A 77 5.33 7.18 -4.60
N SER A 78 4.52 6.84 -5.60
CA SER A 78 3.38 7.67 -5.99
C SER A 78 2.33 7.71 -4.89
N LEU A 79 1.81 8.90 -4.62
CA LEU A 79 0.71 9.09 -3.66
C LEU A 79 -0.65 9.27 -4.35
N ASP A 80 -0.75 8.83 -5.61
CA ASP A 80 -1.97 8.83 -6.40
C ASP A 80 -2.51 7.41 -6.58
N ILE A 81 -3.80 7.23 -6.30
CA ILE A 81 -4.47 5.95 -6.54
C ILE A 81 -5.13 5.99 -7.93
N ASP A 82 -4.67 5.09 -8.80
CA ASP A 82 -5.29 4.78 -10.08
C ASP A 82 -5.97 3.41 -10.00
N MET A 83 -7.28 3.38 -10.15
CA MET A 83 -8.04 2.14 -10.04
C MET A 83 -7.68 1.09 -11.10
N SER A 84 -7.05 1.50 -12.21
CA SER A 84 -6.54 0.55 -13.21
C SER A 84 -5.33 -0.25 -12.74
N GLY A 85 -4.56 0.30 -11.80
CA GLY A 85 -3.36 -0.33 -11.23
C GLY A 85 -3.48 -0.73 -9.77
N THR A 86 -4.55 -0.36 -9.09
CA THR A 86 -4.78 -0.67 -7.68
C THR A 86 -4.83 -2.17 -7.44
N ARG A 87 -4.22 -2.61 -6.35
CA ARG A 87 -4.23 -3.99 -5.89
C ARG A 87 -5.14 -4.18 -4.68
N CYS A 88 -5.57 -5.41 -4.47
CA CYS A 88 -6.38 -5.76 -3.31
C CYS A 88 -5.64 -5.41 -2.01
N PRO A 89 -6.18 -4.52 -1.15
CA PRO A 89 -5.52 -4.16 0.11
C PRO A 89 -5.32 -5.34 1.06
N VAL A 90 -6.16 -6.35 0.94
CA VAL A 90 -6.16 -7.51 1.84
C VAL A 90 -5.12 -8.55 1.45
N CYS A 91 -5.07 -8.96 0.18
CA CYS A 91 -4.18 -10.04 -0.26
C CYS A 91 -3.12 -9.63 -1.29
N GLY A 92 -3.19 -8.42 -1.85
CA GLY A 92 -2.23 -7.91 -2.82
C GLY A 92 -2.44 -8.35 -4.26
N ALA A 93 -3.43 -9.20 -4.54
CA ALA A 93 -3.77 -9.61 -5.90
C ALA A 93 -4.30 -8.44 -6.74
N GLU A 94 -4.22 -8.56 -8.04
CA GLU A 94 -4.81 -7.59 -8.95
C GLU A 94 -6.33 -7.54 -8.82
N LEU A 95 -6.93 -6.42 -9.21
CA LEU A 95 -8.37 -6.25 -9.29
C LEU A 95 -8.81 -6.24 -10.76
N HIS A 96 -10.03 -6.68 -11.02
CA HIS A 96 -10.69 -6.50 -12.31
C HIS A 96 -12.04 -5.82 -12.12
N GLU A 97 -12.42 -5.02 -13.09
CA GLU A 97 -13.73 -4.35 -13.10
C GLU A 97 -14.84 -5.38 -13.37
N ILE A 98 -15.92 -5.29 -12.60
CA ILE A 98 -17.10 -6.15 -12.73
C ILE A 98 -18.34 -5.31 -13.00
N THR A 99 -19.38 -5.95 -13.52
CA THR A 99 -20.67 -5.29 -13.74
C THR A 99 -21.41 -5.07 -12.42
N LYS A 100 -22.38 -4.17 -12.44
CA LYS A 100 -23.25 -3.89 -11.32
C LYS A 100 -24.06 -5.13 -10.90
N GLU A 101 -24.48 -5.93 -11.85
CA GLU A 101 -25.19 -7.19 -11.65
C GLU A 101 -24.31 -8.22 -10.94
N GLU A 102 -23.04 -8.32 -11.31
CA GLU A 102 -22.07 -9.18 -10.64
C GLU A 102 -21.78 -8.71 -9.22
N ALA A 103 -21.77 -7.41 -8.99
CA ALA A 103 -21.53 -6.82 -7.68
C ALA A 103 -22.71 -6.97 -6.72
N ALA A 104 -23.91 -7.21 -7.23
CA ALA A 104 -25.15 -7.21 -6.44
C ALA A 104 -25.17 -8.22 -5.30
N SER A 105 -24.43 -9.32 -5.42
CA SER A 105 -24.33 -10.35 -4.37
C SER A 105 -23.50 -9.92 -3.16
N ASP A 106 -22.56 -8.98 -3.34
CA ASP A 106 -21.54 -8.63 -2.35
C ASP A 106 -21.65 -7.20 -1.83
N VAL A 107 -22.38 -6.34 -2.52
CA VAL A 107 -22.46 -4.89 -2.27
C VAL A 107 -23.84 -4.53 -1.73
N PRO A 108 -23.91 -3.68 -0.70
CA PRO A 108 -25.19 -3.21 -0.18
C PRO A 108 -26.02 -2.50 -1.26
N ALA A 109 -27.34 -2.72 -1.26
CA ALA A 109 -28.27 -2.18 -2.26
C ALA A 109 -28.13 -0.65 -2.44
N LYS A 110 -27.96 0.08 -1.35
CA LYS A 110 -27.77 1.53 -1.38
C LYS A 110 -26.51 1.94 -2.13
N SER A 111 -25.41 1.18 -1.99
CA SER A 111 -24.17 1.44 -2.72
C SER A 111 -24.32 1.11 -4.20
N LEU A 112 -25.07 0.09 -4.56
CA LEU A 112 -25.41 -0.23 -5.95
C LEU A 112 -26.22 0.88 -6.63
N GLU A 113 -27.09 1.56 -5.89
CA GLU A 113 -27.84 2.70 -6.40
C GLU A 113 -26.98 3.96 -6.62
N LEU A 114 -26.00 4.18 -5.73
CA LEU A 114 -25.19 5.41 -5.70
C LEU A 114 -23.95 5.36 -6.61
N TYR A 115 -23.42 4.17 -6.88
CA TYR A 115 -22.15 4.01 -7.60
C TYR A 115 -22.31 3.11 -8.82
N ASP A 116 -21.50 3.36 -9.85
CA ASP A 116 -21.62 2.67 -11.14
C ASP A 116 -20.46 1.73 -11.45
N ARG A 117 -19.33 1.89 -10.74
CA ARG A 117 -18.12 1.10 -11.00
C ARG A 117 -17.72 0.28 -9.78
N PHE A 118 -17.45 -1.00 -10.04
CA PHE A 118 -17.06 -1.98 -9.02
C PHE A 118 -15.88 -2.82 -9.50
N TRP A 119 -15.05 -3.25 -8.58
CA TRP A 119 -13.88 -4.09 -8.85
C TRP A 119 -13.89 -5.29 -7.91
N ARG A 120 -13.41 -6.40 -8.40
CA ARG A 120 -13.27 -7.63 -7.60
C ARG A 120 -11.85 -8.13 -7.61
N CYS A 121 -11.41 -8.69 -6.46
CA CYS A 121 -10.11 -9.33 -6.33
C CYS A 121 -10.02 -10.57 -7.22
N ASN A 122 -8.92 -10.69 -7.97
CA ASN A 122 -8.65 -11.84 -8.85
C ASN A 122 -8.36 -13.13 -8.07
N ASN A 123 -7.98 -13.01 -6.80
CA ASN A 123 -7.80 -14.16 -5.93
C ASN A 123 -9.16 -14.69 -5.50
N ALA A 124 -9.56 -15.85 -6.02
CA ALA A 124 -10.87 -16.46 -5.74
C ALA A 124 -11.09 -16.76 -4.24
N VAL A 125 -10.03 -17.03 -3.49
CA VAL A 125 -10.10 -17.27 -2.04
C VAL A 125 -10.43 -15.98 -1.29
N CYS A 126 -9.90 -14.85 -1.74
CA CYS A 126 -10.21 -13.52 -1.19
C CYS A 126 -11.56 -12.99 -1.71
N GLY A 127 -11.70 -12.88 -3.03
CA GLY A 127 -12.93 -12.53 -3.75
C GLY A 127 -13.60 -11.21 -3.36
N LYS A 128 -12.92 -10.32 -2.65
CA LYS A 128 -13.52 -9.07 -2.15
C LYS A 128 -13.85 -8.11 -3.27
N THR A 129 -14.97 -7.42 -3.12
CA THR A 129 -15.47 -6.40 -4.04
C THR A 129 -15.24 -5.00 -3.48
N TYR A 130 -14.86 -4.07 -4.35
CA TYR A 130 -14.49 -2.70 -4.01
C TYR A 130 -15.22 -1.69 -4.90
N TRP A 131 -15.44 -0.50 -4.36
CA TRP A 131 -15.96 0.67 -5.08
C TRP A 131 -15.45 1.96 -4.45
N VAL A 132 -15.50 3.05 -5.19
CA VAL A 132 -15.10 4.37 -4.69
C VAL A 132 -16.29 5.00 -3.98
N GLY A 133 -16.47 4.65 -2.71
CA GLY A 133 -17.55 5.10 -1.84
C GLY A 133 -17.19 6.32 -0.97
N SER A 134 -18.03 6.57 0.04
CA SER A 134 -17.87 7.72 0.95
C SER A 134 -16.56 7.71 1.75
N HIS A 135 -16.02 6.53 2.05
CA HIS A 135 -14.75 6.38 2.76
C HIS A 135 -13.54 6.91 1.97
N TRP A 136 -13.68 7.14 0.67
CA TRP A 136 -12.62 7.72 -0.17
C TRP A 136 -12.25 9.15 0.19
N LYS A 137 -13.11 9.88 0.86
CA LYS A 137 -12.76 11.22 1.40
C LYS A 137 -11.60 11.13 2.38
N GLN A 138 -11.65 10.15 3.28
CA GLN A 138 -10.57 9.91 4.25
C GLN A 138 -9.29 9.43 3.56
N ILE A 139 -9.40 8.53 2.57
CA ILE A 139 -8.26 8.05 1.79
C ILE A 139 -7.56 9.23 1.10
N ARG A 140 -8.29 10.09 0.41
CA ARG A 140 -7.73 11.28 -0.25
C ARG A 140 -7.08 12.23 0.75
N HIS A 141 -7.72 12.46 1.89
CA HIS A 141 -7.18 13.31 2.95
C HIS A 141 -5.82 12.78 3.45
N THR A 142 -5.71 11.50 3.74
CA THR A 142 -4.45 10.86 4.16
C THR A 142 -3.35 11.05 3.12
N LEU A 143 -3.66 10.86 1.84
CA LEU A 143 -2.69 11.07 0.77
C LEU A 143 -2.27 12.53 0.60
N GLU A 144 -3.19 13.48 0.76
CA GLU A 144 -2.87 14.91 0.73
C GLU A 144 -1.94 15.31 1.89
N GLU A 145 -2.23 14.83 3.10
CA GLU A 145 -1.36 15.07 4.25
C GLU A 145 0.03 14.44 4.07
N ALA A 146 0.10 13.24 3.50
CA ALA A 146 1.36 12.60 3.15
C ALA A 146 2.19 13.44 2.14
N ARG A 147 1.53 14.04 1.14
CA ARG A 147 2.20 14.95 0.19
C ARG A 147 2.74 16.19 0.88
N LYS A 148 1.99 16.78 1.79
CA LYS A 148 2.44 17.95 2.57
C LYS A 148 3.67 17.61 3.41
N ILE A 149 3.70 16.46 4.05
CA ILE A 149 4.85 15.97 4.84
C ILE A 149 6.05 15.76 3.92
N MET A 150 5.88 15.10 2.79
CA MET A 150 6.94 14.91 1.79
C MET A 150 7.56 16.25 1.35
N LEU A 151 6.74 17.24 1.04
CA LEU A 151 7.20 18.55 0.56
C LEU A 151 7.79 19.42 1.66
N SER A 152 7.30 19.34 2.90
CA SER A 152 7.80 20.14 4.02
C SER A 152 9.22 19.76 4.40
N GLU A 153 9.56 18.48 4.38
CA GLU A 153 10.89 17.98 4.71
C GLU A 153 11.91 18.25 3.60
N GLU A 154 11.50 18.41 2.35
CA GLU A 154 12.36 18.87 1.25
C GLU A 154 12.85 20.32 1.45
N LYS A 155 12.06 21.15 2.12
CA LYS A 155 12.46 22.55 2.42
C LYS A 155 13.50 22.63 3.52
N ASP A 156 13.46 21.72 4.48
CA ASP A 156 14.44 21.68 5.58
C ASP A 156 15.81 21.16 5.15
N THR A 157 15.88 20.41 4.04
CA THR A 157 17.13 19.88 3.49
C THR A 157 17.85 20.87 2.55
N LYS A 158 17.22 21.98 2.19
CA LYS A 158 17.80 23.02 1.30
C LYS A 158 18.42 24.21 2.02
N CYS A 159 18.49 24.14 3.33
CA CYS A 159 19.17 25.15 4.15
C CYS A 159 20.60 24.76 4.49
#